data_43ddd1fba14c8cf265489a64abcce74a
#
_entry.id   43ddd1fba14c8cf265489a64abcce74a
#
_cell.length_a   1.000
_cell.length_b   1.000
_cell.length_c   1.000
_cell.angle_alpha   90.00
_cell.angle_beta   90.00
_cell.angle_gamma   90.00
#
_symmetry.space_group_name_H-M   'P 1'
#
loop_
_entity.id
_entity.type
_entity.pdbx_description
1 polymer ?
#
loop_
_entity_poly.entity_id
_entity_poly.type
_entity_poly.pdbx_seq_one_letter_code
_entity_poly.pdbx_strand_id
1 'polypeptide(L)'
;MRTPSWIRTLRRLALTSLAFAGLAGGARATWSIIIIDRSTGEVAIGCATCLENFDLQFWVPVMKVGVGGGCSQSAIDSTGDIRRAIWDGLDAGDAPLDILRTIKGFDGNYFNRQIGIVDMQGRAQSYTGGGCGAWAGGVKNRVGKISYAIQGNVLTGSPVVDDAEQAVLNTTGDLAEKLMAAMEAAAADGGDGRCSCSVSAPDSCGSPPPGFDPKTDKSAHCAFMMVGRIGDVDGGCDKTIGCGNGSYFLDLNIAFQTMNDPDPVIQLRTAFDAWRLNQIGRPDHILSTKAVTPASAPGNGTAAASLDVTAIDWQGVPVGHGGAIVTVQHAPGSASLAAIGTPVDHGDGSYSIPLTAGEGQGQDLFEVVLDDGVSPVTLFPYPAFDETATLTSDVASLSAAAGGTANLSLFGPEGTTPSYLLLCSASGTSPGMPIGPVVVPLNFDNVVVLSFLLRNSAHFVNTDGALLADGTQAAQFTVAANELAGLIGFDLAFAYFTHSPVTFASNAVVVNVQP
;
A
#
# COMPACT_ATOMS: atom_id res chain seq x y z
N MET A 1 34.44 -0.21 14.05
CA MET A 1 35.08 -1.17 13.11
C MET A 1 33.99 -2.07 12.58
N ARG A 2 33.64 -1.91 11.31
CA ARG A 2 32.53 -2.65 10.68
C ARG A 2 32.96 -4.10 10.43
N THR A 3 32.24 -5.07 10.99
CA THR A 3 32.43 -6.49 10.62
C THR A 3 31.79 -6.73 9.25
N PRO A 4 32.49 -7.38 8.30
CA PRO A 4 31.99 -7.59 6.95
C PRO A 4 30.80 -8.55 6.93
N SER A 5 29.81 -8.28 6.08
CA SER A 5 28.53 -8.99 5.93
C SER A 5 28.62 -10.49 5.59
N TRP A 6 29.79 -10.97 5.10
CA TRP A 6 29.99 -12.38 4.76
C TRP A 6 30.10 -13.33 5.96
N ILE A 7 30.30 -12.82 7.19
CA ILE A 7 30.38 -13.66 8.41
C ILE A 7 28.99 -14.14 8.85
N ARG A 8 27.90 -13.46 8.46
CA ARG A 8 26.52 -13.90 8.74
C ARG A 8 26.07 -15.09 7.88
N THR A 9 26.59 -15.20 6.67
CA THR A 9 26.21 -16.25 5.71
C THR A 9 26.87 -17.62 6.03
N LEU A 10 28.04 -17.64 6.67
CA LEU A 10 28.77 -18.87 6.95
C LEU A 10 28.29 -19.60 8.23
N ARG A 11 27.54 -18.98 9.13
CA ARG A 11 26.95 -19.64 10.29
C ARG A 11 25.67 -20.43 9.99
N ARG A 12 25.00 -20.17 8.86
CA ARG A 12 23.75 -20.85 8.45
C ARG A 12 23.97 -22.15 7.67
N LEU A 13 25.17 -22.44 7.20
CA LEU A 13 25.46 -23.59 6.32
C LEU A 13 26.02 -24.84 7.01
N ALA A 14 26.20 -24.86 8.33
CA ALA A 14 26.89 -25.93 9.03
C ALA A 14 26.04 -26.84 9.94
N LEU A 15 24.72 -26.67 10.03
CA LEU A 15 23.86 -27.40 11.00
C LEU A 15 22.61 -28.11 10.43
N THR A 16 22.50 -28.30 9.11
CA THR A 16 21.28 -28.87 8.49
C THR A 16 21.35 -30.37 8.14
N SER A 17 22.14 -31.16 8.79
CA SER A 17 22.30 -32.59 8.39
C SER A 17 22.21 -33.60 9.51
N LEU A 18 21.36 -33.42 10.53
CA LEU A 18 21.03 -34.56 11.44
C LEU A 18 19.77 -34.23 12.25
N ALA A 19 18.61 -34.74 11.83
CA ALA A 19 17.48 -35.21 12.63
C ALA A 19 16.18 -35.29 11.80
N PHE A 20 16.16 -36.09 10.74
CA PHE A 20 14.92 -36.45 10.04
C PHE A 20 14.68 -37.96 10.09
N ALA A 21 14.69 -38.55 11.30
CA ALA A 21 14.21 -39.89 11.48
C ALA A 21 13.23 -39.90 12.66
N GLY A 22 11.92 -39.90 12.34
CA GLY A 22 10.89 -40.25 13.34
C GLY A 22 9.80 -39.21 13.59
N LEU A 23 9.22 -38.59 12.55
CA LEU A 23 8.02 -37.76 12.74
C LEU A 23 6.87 -38.22 11.82
N ALA A 24 6.45 -39.45 12.00
CA ALA A 24 5.19 -39.95 11.44
C ALA A 24 4.02 -39.55 12.35
N GLY A 25 3.12 -38.66 11.87
CA GLY A 25 1.69 -38.78 12.10
C GLY A 25 1.07 -38.29 13.40
N GLY A 26 1.48 -37.17 14.00
CA GLY A 26 0.66 -36.49 15.02
C GLY A 26 0.32 -35.05 14.59
N ALA A 27 -0.93 -34.61 14.82
CA ALA A 27 -1.26 -33.18 14.68
C ALA A 27 -0.32 -32.38 15.58
N ARG A 28 0.39 -31.40 15.01
CA ARG A 28 1.31 -30.53 15.76
C ARG A 28 0.54 -29.27 16.17
N ALA A 29 0.44 -29.03 17.46
CA ALA A 29 -0.26 -27.88 17.98
C ALA A 29 0.45 -26.59 17.64
N THR A 30 -0.34 -25.59 17.32
CA THR A 30 0.15 -24.26 16.97
C THR A 30 -1.02 -23.29 16.97
N TRP A 31 -0.85 -22.07 17.45
CA TRP A 31 -1.79 -20.99 17.08
C TRP A 31 -1.10 -19.97 16.18
N SER A 32 -1.88 -19.34 15.33
CA SER A 32 -1.42 -18.27 14.43
C SER A 32 -2.43 -17.15 14.34
N ILE A 33 -1.91 -15.95 14.21
CA ILE A 33 -2.63 -14.69 14.13
C ILE A 33 -2.12 -13.97 12.88
N ILE A 34 -3.02 -13.68 11.93
CA ILE A 34 -2.72 -12.92 10.73
C ILE A 34 -3.63 -11.71 10.73
N ILE A 35 -3.05 -10.52 10.65
CA ILE A 35 -3.78 -9.25 10.68
C ILE A 35 -3.29 -8.38 9.53
N ILE A 36 -4.18 -7.67 8.88
CA ILE A 36 -3.84 -6.58 7.97
C ILE A 36 -4.55 -5.29 8.35
N ASP A 37 -3.89 -4.17 8.15
CA ASP A 37 -4.53 -2.85 8.15
C ASP A 37 -4.52 -2.29 6.73
N ARG A 38 -5.72 -2.21 6.13
CA ARG A 38 -5.89 -1.74 4.74
C ARG A 38 -5.63 -0.25 4.55
N SER A 39 -5.61 0.52 5.63
CA SER A 39 -5.33 1.96 5.56
C SER A 39 -3.85 2.28 5.64
N THR A 40 -3.05 1.38 6.21
CA THR A 40 -1.60 1.54 6.35
C THR A 40 -0.81 0.65 5.40
N GLY A 41 -1.48 -0.35 4.78
CA GLY A 41 -0.81 -1.34 3.93
C GLY A 41 0.00 -2.37 4.72
N GLU A 42 -0.12 -2.41 6.05
CA GLU A 42 0.65 -3.30 6.92
C GLU A 42 0.06 -4.71 6.96
N VAL A 43 0.96 -5.69 7.02
CA VAL A 43 0.66 -7.11 7.23
C VAL A 43 1.41 -7.58 8.47
N ALA A 44 0.71 -8.17 9.44
CA ALA A 44 1.28 -8.68 10.68
C ALA A 44 0.97 -10.16 10.85
N ILE A 45 1.96 -10.96 11.22
CA ILE A 45 1.82 -12.41 11.47
C ILE A 45 2.55 -12.78 12.74
N GLY A 46 1.84 -13.48 13.64
CA GLY A 46 2.42 -14.09 14.84
C GLY A 46 1.98 -15.54 14.97
N CYS A 47 2.89 -16.38 15.48
CA CYS A 47 2.61 -17.79 15.75
C CYS A 47 3.36 -18.25 16.99
N ALA A 48 2.80 -19.26 17.68
CA ALA A 48 3.53 -19.98 18.71
C ALA A 48 3.15 -21.47 18.76
N THR A 49 4.05 -22.31 19.27
CA THR A 49 3.93 -23.79 19.29
C THR A 49 4.70 -24.42 20.45
N CYS A 50 4.21 -25.53 20.93
CA CYS A 50 4.91 -26.41 21.90
C CYS A 50 5.88 -27.42 21.23
N LEU A 51 6.36 -27.13 20.03
CA LEU A 51 7.45 -27.87 19.41
C LEU A 51 8.79 -27.39 19.93
N GLU A 52 9.61 -28.32 20.44
CA GLU A 52 10.97 -28.00 20.86
C GLU A 52 11.95 -28.00 19.69
N ASN A 53 13.03 -27.24 19.81
CA ASN A 53 14.12 -27.18 18.82
C ASN A 53 13.64 -26.95 17.39
N PHE A 54 12.64 -26.05 17.23
CA PHE A 54 11.95 -25.81 15.99
C PHE A 54 12.03 -24.35 15.59
N ASP A 55 12.19 -24.06 14.29
CA ASP A 55 12.09 -22.73 13.73
C ASP A 55 10.69 -22.56 13.10
N LEU A 56 9.78 -21.99 13.87
CA LEU A 56 8.38 -21.85 13.46
C LEU A 56 8.20 -20.85 12.31
N GLN A 57 9.00 -19.79 12.30
CA GLN A 57 8.98 -18.77 11.23
C GLN A 57 9.40 -19.34 9.88
N PHE A 58 10.32 -20.29 9.85
CA PHE A 58 10.71 -20.96 8.61
C PHE A 58 9.58 -21.82 8.02
N TRP A 59 8.75 -22.47 8.87
CA TRP A 59 7.85 -23.52 8.43
C TRP A 59 6.38 -23.14 8.23
N VAL A 60 5.92 -22.02 8.80
CA VAL A 60 4.48 -21.75 8.91
C VAL A 60 4.01 -20.54 8.10
N PRO A 61 4.62 -19.34 8.19
CA PRO A 61 4.07 -18.13 7.60
C PRO A 61 4.34 -18.00 6.11
N VAL A 62 3.48 -17.19 5.50
CA VAL A 62 3.67 -16.55 4.20
C VAL A 62 3.43 -15.05 4.39
N MET A 63 4.41 -14.23 4.07
CA MET A 63 4.32 -12.77 4.12
C MET A 63 4.50 -12.20 2.71
N LYS A 64 3.52 -11.41 2.25
CA LYS A 64 3.58 -10.60 1.03
C LYS A 64 3.29 -9.15 1.41
N VAL A 65 4.34 -8.33 1.41
CA VAL A 65 4.29 -6.92 1.80
C VAL A 65 3.27 -6.16 0.95
N GLY A 66 2.36 -5.44 1.61
CA GLY A 66 1.31 -4.65 0.94
C GLY A 66 0.25 -5.46 0.19
N VAL A 67 0.31 -6.79 0.23
CA VAL A 67 -0.61 -7.69 -0.48
C VAL A 67 -1.43 -8.54 0.49
N GLY A 68 -0.78 -9.20 1.46
CA GLY A 68 -1.46 -10.07 2.40
C GLY A 68 -0.52 -11.06 3.09
N GLY A 69 -1.11 -11.99 3.85
CA GLY A 69 -0.36 -13.01 4.56
C GLY A 69 -1.15 -14.29 4.78
N GLY A 70 -0.43 -15.34 5.15
CA GLY A 70 -1.03 -16.63 5.47
C GLY A 70 -0.19 -17.47 6.40
N CYS A 71 -0.80 -18.50 6.97
CA CYS A 71 -0.15 -19.54 7.75
C CYS A 71 -0.66 -20.92 7.35
N SER A 72 0.24 -21.90 7.25
CA SER A 72 -0.10 -23.31 7.07
C SER A 72 0.51 -24.12 8.22
N GLN A 73 -0.35 -24.72 9.04
CA GLN A 73 0.02 -25.39 10.28
C GLN A 73 -0.75 -26.68 10.53
N SER A 74 -0.68 -27.25 11.73
CA SER A 74 -1.11 -28.57 12.15
C SER A 74 -0.20 -29.65 11.56
N ALA A 75 -0.51 -30.30 10.44
CA ALA A 75 0.49 -31.07 9.72
C ALA A 75 1.44 -30.12 8.98
N ILE A 76 2.75 -30.22 9.24
CA ILE A 76 3.76 -29.33 8.64
C ILE A 76 3.83 -29.52 7.12
N ASP A 77 3.82 -28.42 6.37
CA ASP A 77 4.06 -28.37 4.94
C ASP A 77 5.56 -28.54 4.63
N SER A 78 6.03 -29.79 4.68
CA SER A 78 7.45 -30.10 4.48
C SER A 78 7.94 -29.92 3.04
N THR A 79 7.04 -29.95 2.07
CA THR A 79 7.35 -29.72 0.65
C THR A 79 7.38 -28.24 0.28
N GLY A 80 6.72 -27.38 1.06
CA GLY A 80 6.56 -25.96 0.78
C GLY A 80 5.46 -25.64 -0.24
N ASP A 81 4.76 -26.66 -0.76
CA ASP A 81 3.80 -26.47 -1.85
C ASP A 81 2.58 -25.66 -1.43
N ILE A 82 2.11 -25.83 -0.17
CA ILE A 82 0.97 -25.07 0.35
C ILE A 82 1.34 -23.61 0.53
N ARG A 83 2.48 -23.33 1.19
CA ARG A 83 2.96 -21.96 1.38
C ARG A 83 3.24 -21.29 0.04
N ARG A 84 3.79 -22.02 -0.93
CA ARG A 84 4.00 -21.54 -2.29
C ARG A 84 2.66 -21.21 -2.98
N ALA A 85 1.64 -22.05 -2.84
CA ALA A 85 0.32 -21.78 -3.40
C ALA A 85 -0.35 -20.54 -2.76
N ILE A 86 -0.14 -20.31 -1.45
CA ILE A 86 -0.59 -19.08 -0.79
C ILE A 86 0.15 -17.87 -1.35
N TRP A 87 1.48 -17.95 -1.46
CA TRP A 87 2.33 -16.88 -1.99
C TRP A 87 1.94 -16.50 -3.42
N ASP A 88 1.88 -17.47 -4.32
CA ASP A 88 1.57 -17.24 -5.74
C ASP A 88 0.12 -16.72 -5.93
N GLY A 89 -0.83 -17.27 -5.14
CA GLY A 89 -2.22 -16.83 -5.19
C GLY A 89 -2.41 -15.38 -4.68
N LEU A 90 -1.74 -15.01 -3.59
CA LEU A 90 -1.73 -13.62 -3.11
C LEU A 90 -1.13 -12.67 -4.16
N ASP A 91 -0.03 -13.06 -4.78
CA ASP A 91 0.66 -12.28 -5.82
C ASP A 91 -0.23 -12.11 -7.08
N ALA A 92 -0.99 -13.14 -7.43
CA ALA A 92 -1.97 -13.10 -8.52
C ALA A 92 -3.26 -12.31 -8.18
N GLY A 93 -3.45 -11.93 -6.90
CA GLY A 93 -4.68 -11.26 -6.44
C GLY A 93 -5.88 -12.20 -6.26
N ASP A 94 -5.64 -13.51 -6.21
CA ASP A 94 -6.68 -14.51 -5.98
C ASP A 94 -7.36 -14.33 -4.63
N ALA A 95 -8.65 -14.67 -4.56
CA ALA A 95 -9.35 -14.62 -3.28
C ALA A 95 -8.85 -15.73 -2.34
N PRO A 96 -8.70 -15.47 -1.01
CA PRO A 96 -8.29 -16.49 -0.05
C PRO A 96 -9.06 -17.81 -0.14
N LEU A 97 -10.35 -17.76 -0.47
CA LEU A 97 -11.16 -18.96 -0.66
C LEU A 97 -10.75 -19.77 -1.91
N ASP A 98 -10.33 -19.10 -2.97
CA ASP A 98 -9.90 -19.76 -4.21
C ASP A 98 -8.51 -20.36 -4.05
N ILE A 99 -7.62 -19.68 -3.30
CA ILE A 99 -6.32 -20.25 -2.88
C ILE A 99 -6.54 -21.54 -2.07
N LEU A 100 -7.47 -21.55 -1.10
CA LEU A 100 -7.81 -22.77 -0.34
C LEU A 100 -8.37 -23.88 -1.23
N ARG A 101 -9.18 -23.56 -2.26
CA ARG A 101 -9.68 -24.52 -3.22
C ARG A 101 -8.56 -25.14 -4.07
N THR A 102 -7.62 -24.31 -4.50
CA THR A 102 -6.41 -24.76 -5.22
C THR A 102 -5.60 -25.74 -4.36
N ILE A 103 -5.32 -25.37 -3.10
CA ILE A 103 -4.60 -26.24 -2.15
C ILE A 103 -5.33 -27.56 -1.93
N LYS A 104 -6.65 -27.52 -1.72
CA LYS A 104 -7.48 -28.74 -1.57
C LYS A 104 -7.41 -29.64 -2.80
N GLY A 105 -7.19 -29.09 -3.98
CA GLY A 105 -7.11 -29.84 -5.24
C GLY A 105 -5.86 -30.70 -5.37
N PHE A 106 -4.74 -30.33 -4.72
CA PHE A 106 -3.49 -31.07 -4.84
C PHE A 106 -2.98 -31.70 -3.52
N ASP A 107 -3.35 -31.13 -2.34
CA ASP A 107 -2.85 -31.64 -1.05
C ASP A 107 -3.65 -32.84 -0.54
N GLY A 108 -3.14 -34.05 -0.76
CA GLY A 108 -3.75 -35.27 -0.24
C GLY A 108 -3.86 -35.35 1.27
N ASN A 109 -3.17 -34.47 2.02
CA ASN A 109 -3.21 -34.39 3.48
C ASN A 109 -4.06 -33.21 4.00
N TYR A 110 -4.89 -32.60 3.14
CA TYR A 110 -5.69 -31.42 3.46
C TYR A 110 -6.54 -31.56 4.72
N PHE A 111 -7.05 -32.77 4.99
CA PHE A 111 -7.82 -33.12 6.20
C PHE A 111 -7.06 -32.83 7.51
N ASN A 112 -5.73 -32.86 7.50
CA ASN A 112 -4.87 -32.60 8.66
C ASN A 112 -4.24 -31.19 8.63
N ARG A 113 -4.67 -30.31 7.74
CA ARG A 113 -4.14 -28.93 7.65
C ARG A 113 -5.02 -27.93 8.38
N GLN A 114 -4.38 -26.92 8.92
CA GLN A 114 -5.04 -25.69 9.36
C GLN A 114 -4.39 -24.50 8.63
N ILE A 115 -5.20 -23.70 7.95
CA ILE A 115 -4.70 -22.66 7.03
C ILE A 115 -5.49 -21.37 7.24
N GLY A 116 -4.80 -20.27 7.54
CA GLY A 116 -5.34 -18.92 7.56
C GLY A 116 -4.77 -18.09 6.42
N ILE A 117 -5.58 -17.27 5.76
CA ILE A 117 -5.15 -16.36 4.69
C ILE A 117 -5.94 -15.06 4.80
N VAL A 118 -5.25 -13.92 4.71
CA VAL A 118 -5.87 -12.58 4.70
C VAL A 118 -5.19 -11.75 3.62
N ASP A 119 -5.96 -10.95 2.88
CA ASP A 119 -5.43 -10.08 1.83
C ASP A 119 -5.80 -8.60 2.04
N MET A 120 -5.08 -7.72 1.35
CA MET A 120 -5.23 -6.27 1.45
C MET A 120 -6.58 -5.75 0.89
N GLN A 121 -7.35 -6.58 0.16
CA GLN A 121 -8.73 -6.28 -0.24
C GLN A 121 -9.73 -6.50 0.91
N GLY A 122 -9.24 -7.01 2.05
CA GLY A 122 -10.01 -7.23 3.25
C GLY A 122 -10.76 -8.56 3.26
N ARG A 123 -10.35 -9.53 2.41
CA ARG A 123 -10.88 -10.88 2.36
C ARG A 123 -10.07 -11.76 3.30
N ALA A 124 -10.73 -12.59 4.12
CA ALA A 124 -10.09 -13.48 5.07
C ALA A 124 -10.70 -14.88 5.00
N GLN A 125 -9.86 -15.89 5.18
CA GLN A 125 -10.28 -17.28 5.31
C GLN A 125 -9.48 -17.97 6.41
N SER A 126 -10.17 -18.86 7.16
CA SER A 126 -9.58 -19.79 8.09
C SER A 126 -10.19 -21.18 7.82
N TYR A 127 -9.34 -22.16 7.58
CA TYR A 127 -9.71 -23.55 7.39
C TYR A 127 -9.09 -24.40 8.48
N THR A 128 -9.90 -25.23 9.15
CA THR A 128 -9.46 -26.22 10.12
C THR A 128 -9.94 -27.59 9.67
N GLY A 129 -9.03 -28.47 9.30
CA GLY A 129 -9.33 -29.83 8.90
C GLY A 129 -9.73 -30.71 10.08
N GLY A 130 -10.58 -31.72 9.83
CA GLY A 130 -11.10 -32.60 10.89
C GLY A 130 -10.06 -33.46 11.62
N GLY A 131 -8.82 -33.54 11.08
CA GLY A 131 -7.70 -34.25 11.69
C GLY A 131 -6.74 -33.37 12.51
N CYS A 132 -7.09 -32.09 12.76
CA CYS A 132 -6.20 -31.15 13.44
C CYS A 132 -6.05 -31.39 14.97
N GLY A 133 -6.75 -32.37 15.55
CA GLY A 133 -6.72 -32.67 17.00
C GLY A 133 -7.63 -31.75 17.79
N ALA A 134 -7.82 -32.01 19.05
CA ALA A 134 -8.69 -31.26 19.95
C ALA A 134 -7.83 -30.39 20.91
N TRP A 135 -8.27 -29.21 21.34
CA TRP A 135 -9.25 -28.34 20.66
C TRP A 135 -8.65 -27.75 19.36
N ALA A 136 -9.45 -27.60 18.32
CA ALA A 136 -9.01 -26.94 17.09
C ALA A 136 -10.13 -26.10 16.49
N GLY A 137 -9.80 -24.88 16.07
CA GLY A 137 -10.76 -23.95 15.49
C GLY A 137 -10.11 -22.63 15.07
N GLY A 138 -10.91 -21.68 14.64
CA GLY A 138 -10.43 -20.36 14.28
C GLY A 138 -11.57 -19.40 13.96
N VAL A 139 -11.25 -18.12 14.00
CA VAL A 139 -12.11 -16.99 13.64
C VAL A 139 -11.50 -16.21 12.48
N LYS A 140 -12.33 -15.57 11.70
CA LYS A 140 -11.95 -14.65 10.64
C LYS A 140 -12.98 -13.56 10.51
N ASN A 141 -12.56 -12.34 10.33
CA ASN A 141 -13.49 -11.23 10.19
C ASN A 141 -12.83 -10.02 9.52
N ARG A 142 -13.65 -9.02 9.26
CA ARG A 142 -13.26 -7.69 8.83
C ARG A 142 -14.03 -6.66 9.66
N VAL A 143 -13.31 -5.83 10.42
CA VAL A 143 -13.86 -4.77 11.23
C VAL A 143 -13.20 -3.44 10.84
N GLY A 144 -13.96 -2.55 10.23
CA GLY A 144 -13.44 -1.29 9.71
C GLY A 144 -12.32 -1.53 8.68
N LYS A 145 -11.13 -1.06 9.00
CA LYS A 145 -9.93 -1.18 8.17
C LYS A 145 -9.11 -2.46 8.44
N ILE A 146 -9.34 -3.10 9.58
CA ILE A 146 -8.64 -4.32 10.00
C ILE A 146 -9.34 -5.55 9.43
N SER A 147 -8.57 -6.49 8.87
CA SER A 147 -9.03 -7.84 8.54
C SER A 147 -8.06 -8.85 9.13
N TYR A 148 -8.59 -9.98 9.58
CA TYR A 148 -7.78 -10.98 10.28
C TYR A 148 -8.28 -12.41 10.09
N ALA A 149 -7.37 -13.36 10.32
CA ALA A 149 -7.63 -14.76 10.52
C ALA A 149 -6.80 -15.25 11.72
N ILE A 150 -7.45 -15.81 12.72
CA ILE A 150 -6.84 -16.32 13.94
C ILE A 150 -7.28 -17.77 14.09
N GLN A 151 -6.36 -18.69 14.24
CA GLN A 151 -6.66 -20.11 14.35
C GLN A 151 -5.62 -20.84 15.19
N GLY A 152 -6.03 -21.97 15.72
CA GLY A 152 -5.12 -22.86 16.41
C GLY A 152 -5.66 -24.28 16.50
N ASN A 153 -4.78 -25.20 16.82
CA ASN A 153 -5.09 -26.62 16.98
C ASN A 153 -4.33 -27.20 18.17
N VAL A 154 -4.94 -28.19 18.81
CA VAL A 154 -4.41 -28.83 20.05
C VAL A 154 -4.22 -27.78 21.16
N LEU A 155 -5.12 -26.83 21.24
CA LEU A 155 -5.13 -25.75 22.22
C LEU A 155 -5.83 -26.20 23.52
N THR A 156 -5.65 -25.43 24.60
CA THR A 156 -6.40 -25.60 25.86
C THR A 156 -7.91 -25.40 25.68
N GLY A 157 -8.33 -24.57 24.73
CA GLY A 157 -9.73 -24.29 24.42
C GLY A 157 -9.94 -23.17 23.42
N SER A 158 -11.21 -22.81 23.16
CA SER A 158 -11.56 -21.68 22.30
C SER A 158 -11.09 -20.31 22.83
N PRO A 159 -11.02 -20.04 24.16
CA PRO A 159 -10.54 -18.75 24.67
C PRO A 159 -9.20 -18.31 24.07
N VAL A 160 -8.28 -19.22 23.78
CA VAL A 160 -7.00 -18.90 23.11
C VAL A 160 -7.19 -18.12 21.80
N VAL A 161 -8.23 -18.43 21.03
CA VAL A 161 -8.57 -17.76 19.77
C VAL A 161 -9.48 -16.56 20.01
N ASP A 162 -10.47 -16.72 20.91
CA ASP A 162 -11.49 -15.71 21.17
C ASP A 162 -10.89 -14.46 21.84
N ASP A 163 -10.01 -14.63 22.82
CA ASP A 163 -9.37 -13.52 23.53
C ASP A 163 -8.26 -12.87 22.68
N ALA A 164 -7.57 -13.65 21.83
CA ALA A 164 -6.68 -13.08 20.81
C ALA A 164 -7.46 -12.17 19.83
N GLU A 165 -8.67 -12.57 19.39
CA GLU A 165 -9.54 -11.72 18.57
C GLU A 165 -9.92 -10.44 19.31
N GLN A 166 -10.34 -10.54 20.58
CA GLN A 166 -10.66 -9.37 21.38
C GLN A 166 -9.47 -8.42 21.54
N ALA A 167 -8.27 -8.96 21.72
CA ALA A 167 -7.05 -8.16 21.80
C ALA A 167 -6.77 -7.42 20.47
N VAL A 168 -6.90 -8.08 19.32
CA VAL A 168 -6.77 -7.41 18.00
C VAL A 168 -7.74 -6.23 17.87
N LEU A 169 -8.98 -6.40 18.32
CA LEU A 169 -10.03 -5.40 18.15
C LEU A 169 -9.93 -4.23 19.14
N ASN A 170 -9.55 -4.50 20.38
CA ASN A 170 -9.64 -3.53 21.47
C ASN A 170 -8.31 -2.85 21.82
N THR A 171 -7.16 -3.41 21.43
CA THR A 171 -5.86 -2.80 21.68
C THR A 171 -5.70 -1.53 20.85
N THR A 172 -5.30 -0.44 21.50
CA THR A 172 -4.92 0.81 20.86
C THR A 172 -3.47 0.74 20.35
N GLY A 173 -3.12 1.59 19.39
CA GLY A 173 -1.78 1.62 18.80
C GLY A 173 -1.74 1.06 17.38
N ASP A 174 -0.53 0.84 16.89
CA ASP A 174 -0.27 0.32 15.55
C ASP A 174 -0.49 -1.20 15.45
N LEU A 175 -0.26 -1.74 14.26
CA LEU A 175 -0.50 -3.17 14.00
C LEU A 175 0.46 -4.07 14.79
N ALA A 176 1.69 -3.62 15.07
CA ALA A 176 2.67 -4.35 15.86
C ALA A 176 2.23 -4.51 17.32
N GLU A 177 1.67 -3.45 17.93
CA GLU A 177 1.12 -3.51 19.29
C GLU A 177 -0.11 -4.41 19.38
N LYS A 178 -1.01 -4.34 18.39
CA LYS A 178 -2.18 -5.23 18.30
C LYS A 178 -1.77 -6.70 18.19
N LEU A 179 -0.76 -7.01 17.38
CA LEU A 179 -0.24 -8.37 17.24
C LEU A 179 0.37 -8.87 18.54
N MET A 180 1.20 -8.06 19.21
CA MET A 180 1.82 -8.46 20.49
C MET A 180 0.76 -8.71 21.56
N ALA A 181 -0.22 -7.82 21.69
CA ALA A 181 -1.32 -7.99 22.65
C ALA A 181 -2.14 -9.26 22.36
N ALA A 182 -2.37 -9.61 21.10
CA ALA A 182 -3.09 -10.82 20.73
C ALA A 182 -2.26 -12.09 21.00
N MET A 183 -0.94 -12.05 20.83
CA MET A 183 -0.04 -13.14 21.22
C MET A 183 -0.06 -13.36 22.75
N GLU A 184 -0.05 -12.27 23.54
CA GLU A 184 -0.14 -12.32 25.00
C GLU A 184 -1.49 -12.85 25.48
N ALA A 185 -2.61 -12.42 24.86
CA ALA A 185 -3.95 -12.92 25.19
C ALA A 185 -4.06 -14.43 24.94
N ALA A 186 -3.62 -14.91 23.78
CA ALA A 186 -3.59 -16.35 23.48
C ALA A 186 -2.73 -17.14 24.48
N ALA A 187 -1.57 -16.61 24.87
CA ALA A 187 -0.69 -17.23 25.87
C ALA A 187 -1.33 -17.26 27.26
N ALA A 188 -2.06 -16.20 27.66
CA ALA A 188 -2.72 -16.11 28.96
C ALA A 188 -3.81 -17.17 29.16
N ASP A 189 -4.43 -17.66 28.08
CA ASP A 189 -5.38 -18.76 28.09
C ASP A 189 -4.73 -20.14 28.04
N GLY A 190 -3.39 -20.21 28.14
CA GLY A 190 -2.63 -21.44 28.16
C GLY A 190 -2.12 -21.90 26.80
N GLY A 191 -2.56 -21.29 25.71
CA GLY A 191 -2.04 -21.52 24.36
C GLY A 191 -2.09 -22.98 23.91
N ASP A 192 -0.92 -23.53 23.57
CA ASP A 192 -0.73 -24.93 23.19
C ASP A 192 -0.88 -25.84 24.43
N GLY A 193 -1.97 -26.60 24.48
CA GLY A 193 -2.31 -27.43 25.64
C GLY A 193 -1.31 -28.53 25.95
N ARG A 194 -0.38 -28.88 25.06
CA ARG A 194 0.70 -29.83 25.36
C ARG A 194 1.73 -29.22 26.30
N CYS A 195 1.92 -27.89 26.27
CA CYS A 195 2.80 -27.20 27.19
C CYS A 195 2.13 -26.90 28.53
N SER A 196 0.89 -26.43 28.51
CA SER A 196 0.22 -25.88 29.69
C SER A 196 -0.73 -26.83 30.40
N CYS A 197 -1.11 -27.96 29.75
CA CYS A 197 -2.04 -28.94 30.30
C CYS A 197 -1.45 -30.37 30.22
N SER A 198 -1.61 -31.04 29.08
CA SER A 198 -1.19 -32.44 28.92
C SER A 198 -0.91 -32.77 27.46
N VAL A 199 0.18 -33.48 27.20
CA VAL A 199 0.53 -33.96 25.85
C VAL A 199 -0.53 -34.92 25.29
N SER A 200 -1.18 -35.72 26.14
CA SER A 200 -2.16 -36.74 25.71
C SER A 200 -3.60 -36.24 25.69
N ALA A 201 -3.91 -35.15 26.42
CA ALA A 201 -5.24 -34.56 26.53
C ALA A 201 -5.14 -33.03 26.69
N PRO A 202 -4.71 -32.31 25.65
CA PRO A 202 -4.32 -30.90 25.74
C PRO A 202 -5.46 -29.96 26.10
N ASP A 203 -6.70 -30.32 25.82
CA ASP A 203 -7.92 -29.53 26.10
C ASP A 203 -8.65 -29.96 27.38
N SER A 204 -8.05 -30.87 28.18
CA SER A 204 -8.74 -31.46 29.36
C SER A 204 -8.66 -30.59 30.61
N CYS A 205 -7.77 -29.59 30.66
CA CYS A 205 -7.55 -28.77 31.87
C CYS A 205 -8.40 -27.53 31.94
N GLY A 206 -9.08 -27.14 30.84
CA GLY A 206 -9.74 -25.86 30.71
C GLY A 206 -8.81 -24.79 30.11
N SER A 207 -9.35 -23.63 29.82
CA SER A 207 -8.64 -22.51 29.17
C SER A 207 -8.98 -21.20 29.88
N PRO A 208 -8.04 -20.61 30.64
CA PRO A 208 -6.73 -21.17 30.99
C PRO A 208 -6.82 -22.40 31.94
N PRO A 209 -5.77 -23.23 32.01
CA PRO A 209 -5.67 -24.30 33.01
C PRO A 209 -5.72 -23.73 34.43
N PRO A 210 -6.32 -24.44 35.41
CA PRO A 210 -6.42 -23.97 36.78
C PRO A 210 -5.03 -23.71 37.40
N GLY A 211 -4.82 -22.48 37.89
CA GLY A 211 -3.56 -22.03 38.50
C GLY A 211 -2.49 -21.65 37.50
N PHE A 212 -2.79 -21.60 36.22
CA PHE A 212 -1.87 -21.10 35.18
C PHE A 212 -1.53 -19.63 35.40
N ASP A 213 -0.24 -19.31 35.50
CA ASP A 213 0.29 -17.95 35.57
C ASP A 213 1.04 -17.64 34.26
N PRO A 214 0.51 -16.77 33.38
CA PRO A 214 1.13 -16.46 32.09
C PRO A 214 2.50 -15.77 32.21
N LYS A 215 2.92 -15.38 33.43
CA LYS A 215 4.25 -14.78 33.67
C LYS A 215 5.34 -15.82 33.96
N THR A 216 4.97 -17.01 34.31
CA THR A 216 5.91 -18.07 34.75
C THR A 216 5.70 -19.41 34.08
N ASP A 217 4.44 -19.72 33.71
CA ASP A 217 4.08 -20.97 33.09
C ASP A 217 4.23 -20.91 31.57
N LYS A 218 4.28 -22.08 30.95
CA LYS A 218 4.50 -22.15 29.50
C LYS A 218 3.22 -22.35 28.72
N SER A 219 3.01 -21.47 27.76
CA SER A 219 1.99 -21.58 26.71
C SER A 219 2.54 -22.20 25.42
N ALA A 220 3.86 -22.11 25.20
CA ALA A 220 4.56 -22.58 24.01
C ALA A 220 6.06 -22.79 24.28
N HIS A 221 6.81 -23.35 23.32
CA HIS A 221 8.27 -23.40 23.33
C HIS A 221 8.89 -22.42 22.33
N CYS A 222 8.34 -22.34 21.12
CA CYS A 222 8.84 -21.44 20.08
C CYS A 222 7.73 -20.50 19.62
N ALA A 223 8.10 -19.25 19.28
CA ALA A 223 7.18 -18.25 18.75
C ALA A 223 7.91 -17.25 17.85
N PHE A 224 7.16 -16.61 16.99
CA PHE A 224 7.65 -15.45 16.23
C PHE A 224 6.55 -14.39 16.07
N MET A 225 6.95 -13.17 15.78
CA MET A 225 6.09 -12.11 15.27
C MET A 225 6.83 -11.28 14.20
N MET A 226 6.12 -10.91 13.16
CA MET A 226 6.63 -10.11 12.06
C MET A 226 5.59 -9.11 11.59
N VAL A 227 6.04 -7.93 11.17
CA VAL A 227 5.20 -6.89 10.54
C VAL A 227 5.92 -6.37 9.31
N GLY A 228 5.28 -6.51 8.14
CA GLY A 228 5.71 -5.93 6.88
C GLY A 228 4.94 -4.65 6.58
N ARG A 229 5.64 -3.61 6.17
CA ARG A 229 5.13 -2.29 5.78
C ARG A 229 5.39 -2.03 4.30
N ILE A 230 4.61 -1.16 3.68
CA ILE A 230 4.90 -0.69 2.31
C ILE A 230 6.34 -0.17 2.26
N GLY A 231 7.10 -0.63 1.27
CA GLY A 231 8.53 -0.34 1.11
C GLY A 231 9.47 -1.40 1.67
N ASP A 232 9.00 -2.29 2.55
CA ASP A 232 9.76 -3.45 2.98
C ASP A 232 9.95 -4.44 1.80
N VAL A 233 10.98 -5.26 1.89
CA VAL A 233 11.34 -6.18 0.81
C VAL A 233 10.91 -7.60 1.15
N ASP A 234 10.04 -8.16 0.32
CA ASP A 234 9.73 -9.58 0.39
C ASP A 234 11.00 -10.41 0.13
N GLY A 235 11.12 -11.52 0.85
CA GLY A 235 12.09 -12.54 0.51
C GLY A 235 11.62 -13.43 -0.65
N GLY A 236 12.07 -14.65 -0.66
CA GLY A 236 11.55 -15.68 -1.57
C GLY A 236 10.56 -16.60 -0.86
N CYS A 237 9.92 -17.50 -1.63
CA CYS A 237 9.09 -18.55 -1.07
C CYS A 237 9.43 -19.90 -1.69
N ASP A 238 10.13 -20.76 -0.94
CA ASP A 238 10.36 -22.17 -1.28
C ASP A 238 10.67 -23.00 -0.03
N LYS A 239 10.80 -24.31 -0.24
CA LYS A 239 11.06 -25.26 0.86
C LYS A 239 12.42 -25.10 1.57
N THR A 240 13.37 -24.37 0.99
CA THR A 240 14.74 -24.22 1.51
C THR A 240 14.98 -22.94 2.28
N ILE A 241 14.13 -21.93 2.06
CA ILE A 241 14.24 -20.61 2.68
C ILE A 241 13.01 -20.22 3.50
N GLY A 242 11.88 -20.92 3.35
CA GLY A 242 10.59 -20.53 3.92
C GLY A 242 9.91 -19.44 3.07
N CYS A 243 8.84 -18.82 3.60
CA CYS A 243 8.08 -17.78 2.90
C CYS A 243 7.80 -16.54 3.79
N GLY A 244 8.54 -16.41 4.90
CA GLY A 244 8.54 -15.28 5.82
C GLY A 244 9.98 -14.85 6.12
N ASN A 245 10.80 -14.61 5.09
CA ASN A 245 12.25 -14.42 5.16
C ASN A 245 12.72 -13.10 4.53
N GLY A 246 11.80 -12.13 4.40
CA GLY A 246 12.08 -10.80 3.86
C GLY A 246 12.84 -9.89 4.83
N SER A 247 12.96 -8.63 4.45
CA SER A 247 13.46 -7.57 5.33
C SER A 247 12.26 -6.75 5.79
N TYR A 248 11.75 -7.05 6.96
CA TYR A 248 10.49 -6.49 7.48
C TYR A 248 10.75 -5.46 8.58
N PHE A 249 9.81 -4.53 8.76
CA PHE A 249 9.82 -3.52 9.80
C PHE A 249 10.02 -4.11 11.20
N LEU A 250 9.29 -5.18 11.51
CA LEU A 250 9.48 -5.97 12.72
C LEU A 250 9.68 -7.43 12.33
N ASP A 251 10.72 -8.05 12.87
CA ASP A 251 11.02 -9.47 12.69
C ASP A 251 11.68 -10.01 13.96
N LEU A 252 10.87 -10.66 14.81
CA LEU A 252 11.28 -11.28 16.07
C LEU A 252 11.01 -12.78 16.02
N ASN A 253 12.04 -13.60 16.18
CA ASN A 253 11.96 -15.06 16.12
C ASN A 253 12.62 -15.70 17.34
N ILE A 254 11.81 -16.33 18.19
CA ILE A 254 12.23 -17.11 19.36
C ILE A 254 12.18 -18.59 18.95
N ALA A 255 13.21 -19.03 18.24
CA ALA A 255 13.34 -20.38 17.68
C ALA A 255 14.27 -21.27 18.51
N PHE A 256 14.18 -22.59 18.29
CA PHE A 256 15.05 -23.63 18.86
C PHE A 256 15.04 -23.70 20.39
N GLN A 257 13.96 -23.26 21.03
CA GLN A 257 13.78 -23.34 22.48
C GLN A 257 13.28 -24.71 22.92
N THR A 258 13.39 -24.97 24.22
CA THR A 258 13.00 -26.23 24.88
C THR A 258 12.10 -25.97 26.10
N MET A 259 11.65 -27.02 26.75
CA MET A 259 10.89 -26.91 28.00
C MET A 259 11.64 -26.15 29.13
N ASN A 260 12.98 -26.07 29.06
CA ASN A 260 13.80 -25.45 30.11
C ASN A 260 13.99 -23.93 29.91
N ASP A 261 13.62 -23.40 28.74
CA ASP A 261 13.71 -21.99 28.44
C ASP A 261 12.44 -21.24 28.92
N PRO A 262 12.44 -19.91 29.13
CA PRO A 262 11.23 -19.18 29.45
C PRO A 262 10.16 -19.31 28.36
N ASP A 263 8.91 -18.95 28.66
CA ASP A 263 7.85 -18.91 27.65
C ASP A 263 8.24 -17.97 26.49
N PRO A 264 8.08 -18.37 25.22
CA PRO A 264 8.55 -17.60 24.09
C PRO A 264 7.74 -16.30 23.87
N VAL A 265 6.48 -16.21 24.36
CA VAL A 265 5.68 -14.97 24.26
C VAL A 265 6.21 -13.93 25.25
N ILE A 266 6.68 -14.33 26.43
CA ILE A 266 7.38 -13.45 27.37
C ILE A 266 8.70 -12.95 26.76
N GLN A 267 9.44 -13.84 26.10
CA GLN A 267 10.66 -13.46 25.40
C GLN A 267 10.36 -12.48 24.23
N LEU A 268 9.28 -12.72 23.47
CA LEU A 268 8.82 -11.80 22.41
C LEU A 268 8.46 -10.43 22.97
N ARG A 269 7.72 -10.33 24.10
CA ARG A 269 7.42 -9.05 24.75
C ARG A 269 8.70 -8.30 25.12
N THR A 270 9.66 -8.97 25.73
CA THR A 270 10.95 -8.36 26.10
C THR A 270 11.72 -7.86 24.86
N ALA A 271 11.76 -8.65 23.80
CA ALA A 271 12.42 -8.28 22.54
C ALA A 271 11.67 -7.13 21.82
N PHE A 272 10.34 -7.16 21.86
CA PHE A 272 9.48 -6.12 21.29
C PHE A 272 9.65 -4.78 21.99
N ASP A 273 9.67 -4.77 23.33
CA ASP A 273 9.88 -3.54 24.09
C ASP A 273 11.28 -2.93 23.81
N ALA A 274 12.31 -3.77 23.75
CA ALA A 274 13.65 -3.33 23.35
C ALA A 274 13.69 -2.80 21.91
N TRP A 275 13.00 -3.46 20.99
CA TRP A 275 12.87 -3.00 19.60
C TRP A 275 12.14 -1.64 19.52
N ARG A 276 11.03 -1.45 20.29
CA ARG A 276 10.29 -0.17 20.35
C ARG A 276 11.17 0.99 20.84
N LEU A 277 12.02 0.75 21.84
CA LEU A 277 12.97 1.78 22.30
C LEU A 277 13.91 2.23 21.18
N ASN A 278 14.32 1.32 20.30
CA ASN A 278 15.18 1.63 19.15
C ASN A 278 14.43 2.36 18.00
N GLN A 279 13.10 2.48 18.06
CA GLN A 279 12.32 3.25 17.11
C GLN A 279 12.07 4.71 17.56
N ILE A 280 12.47 5.08 18.77
CA ILE A 280 12.35 6.47 19.26
C ILE A 280 13.29 7.38 18.45
N GLY A 281 12.77 8.52 18.01
CA GLY A 281 13.50 9.49 17.19
C GLY A 281 13.77 9.04 15.75
N ARG A 282 13.11 7.97 15.27
CA ARG A 282 13.16 7.50 13.88
C ARG A 282 11.86 7.81 13.16
N PRO A 283 11.90 8.10 11.84
CA PRO A 283 10.67 8.33 11.09
C PRO A 283 9.69 7.16 11.18
N ASP A 284 8.43 7.45 11.50
CA ASP A 284 7.35 6.47 11.40
C ASP A 284 6.69 6.55 10.01
N HIS A 285 6.40 5.41 9.44
CA HIS A 285 5.79 5.18 8.14
C HIS A 285 4.44 5.91 7.95
N ILE A 286 3.59 5.99 8.99
CA ILE A 286 2.25 6.59 8.93
C ILE A 286 2.23 7.98 9.55
N LEU A 287 2.87 8.15 10.72
CA LEU A 287 2.77 9.38 11.51
C LEU A 287 3.59 10.52 10.91
N SER A 288 4.69 10.23 10.18
CA SER A 288 5.41 11.29 9.46
C SER A 288 4.48 11.96 8.46
N THR A 289 4.40 13.30 8.54
CA THR A 289 3.51 14.08 7.68
C THR A 289 4.12 14.28 6.30
N LYS A 290 3.28 14.33 5.28
CA LYS A 290 3.63 14.56 3.89
C LYS A 290 2.45 15.22 3.17
N ALA A 291 2.69 16.32 2.49
CA ALA A 291 1.66 17.07 1.77
C ALA A 291 2.25 17.82 0.58
N VAL A 292 1.51 17.89 -0.51
CA VAL A 292 1.85 18.74 -1.65
C VAL A 292 1.11 20.07 -1.53
N THR A 293 1.83 21.18 -1.70
CA THR A 293 1.28 22.55 -1.62
C THR A 293 1.73 23.37 -2.83
N PRO A 294 0.78 23.89 -3.66
CA PRO A 294 -0.63 23.57 -3.68
C PRO A 294 -0.88 22.10 -4.07
N ALA A 295 -2.00 21.50 -3.62
CA ALA A 295 -2.32 20.10 -3.91
C ALA A 295 -2.75 19.87 -5.37
N SER A 296 -3.01 20.94 -6.12
CA SER A 296 -3.33 20.89 -7.54
C SER A 296 -2.80 22.14 -8.26
N ALA A 297 -2.42 21.95 -9.53
CA ALA A 297 -2.02 23.04 -10.42
C ALA A 297 -2.37 22.70 -11.88
N PRO A 298 -2.44 23.70 -12.79
CA PRO A 298 -2.60 23.42 -14.20
C PRO A 298 -1.43 22.58 -14.74
N GLY A 299 -1.74 21.54 -15.52
CA GLY A 299 -0.75 20.70 -16.21
C GLY A 299 -0.12 21.43 -17.40
N ASN A 300 0.61 22.50 -17.13
CA ASN A 300 1.13 23.45 -18.12
C ASN A 300 2.67 23.38 -18.29
N GLY A 301 3.33 22.41 -17.66
CA GLY A 301 4.79 22.21 -17.73
C GLY A 301 5.61 23.18 -16.87
N THR A 302 5.00 24.13 -16.15
CA THR A 302 5.74 25.18 -15.43
C THR A 302 5.19 25.49 -14.03
N ALA A 303 3.94 25.17 -13.74
CA ALA A 303 3.34 25.47 -12.45
C ALA A 303 4.10 24.77 -11.32
N ALA A 304 4.47 25.53 -10.29
CA ALA A 304 5.30 25.06 -9.19
C ALA A 304 4.46 24.57 -8.00
N ALA A 305 4.93 23.52 -7.34
CA ALA A 305 4.44 23.04 -6.07
C ALA A 305 5.60 22.59 -5.18
N SER A 306 5.33 22.32 -3.91
CA SER A 306 6.29 21.75 -2.97
C SER A 306 5.67 20.51 -2.31
N LEU A 307 6.40 19.41 -2.27
CA LEU A 307 6.10 18.29 -1.41
C LEU A 307 6.86 18.49 -0.10
N ASP A 308 6.12 18.79 0.97
CA ASP A 308 6.68 19.03 2.28
C ASP A 308 6.52 17.79 3.17
N VAL A 309 7.60 17.39 3.85
CA VAL A 309 7.69 16.20 4.69
C VAL A 309 8.21 16.58 6.07
N THR A 310 7.59 16.05 7.12
CA THR A 310 8.12 16.16 8.49
C THR A 310 8.22 14.77 9.10
N ALA A 311 9.42 14.39 9.51
CA ALA A 311 9.70 13.14 10.18
C ALA A 311 9.16 13.16 11.61
N ILE A 312 8.28 12.20 11.92
CA ILE A 312 7.64 12.02 13.24
C ILE A 312 7.87 10.57 13.64
N ASP A 313 8.24 10.32 14.90
CA ASP A 313 8.42 8.96 15.40
C ASP A 313 7.10 8.26 15.78
N TRP A 314 7.17 6.99 16.13
CA TRP A 314 6.00 6.20 16.51
C TRP A 314 5.24 6.70 17.75
N GLN A 315 5.85 7.55 18.57
CA GLN A 315 5.21 8.21 19.73
C GLN A 315 4.47 9.50 19.33
N GLY A 316 4.55 9.91 18.05
CA GLY A 316 4.01 11.17 17.56
C GLY A 316 4.91 12.38 17.86
N VAL A 317 6.18 12.15 18.19
CA VAL A 317 7.15 13.19 18.47
C VAL A 317 7.94 13.52 17.20
N PRO A 318 8.07 14.81 16.81
CA PRO A 318 8.96 15.20 15.71
C PRO A 318 10.40 14.73 15.95
N VAL A 319 11.05 14.19 14.93
CA VAL A 319 12.43 13.70 15.01
C VAL A 319 13.40 14.82 15.40
N GLY A 320 13.13 16.07 14.98
CA GLY A 320 13.78 17.28 15.49
C GLY A 320 15.21 17.51 15.00
N HIS A 321 15.70 16.70 14.07
CA HIS A 321 17.02 16.87 13.42
C HIS A 321 16.96 16.38 11.98
N GLY A 322 17.77 16.99 11.11
CA GLY A 322 17.94 16.54 9.73
C GLY A 322 18.96 15.41 9.60
N GLY A 323 19.36 15.15 8.37
CA GLY A 323 20.41 14.19 8.02
C GLY A 323 19.92 12.88 7.44
N ALA A 324 18.60 12.64 7.37
CA ALA A 324 18.06 11.52 6.61
C ALA A 324 18.23 11.76 5.10
N ILE A 325 18.57 10.72 4.37
CA ILE A 325 18.56 10.76 2.90
C ILE A 325 17.11 10.61 2.45
N VAL A 326 16.60 11.65 1.77
CA VAL A 326 15.25 11.65 1.20
C VAL A 326 15.30 11.25 -0.26
N THR A 327 14.57 10.21 -0.62
CA THR A 327 14.37 9.80 -2.01
C THR A 327 12.89 9.92 -2.35
N VAL A 328 12.58 10.52 -3.50
CA VAL A 328 11.20 10.66 -4.00
C VAL A 328 11.13 10.15 -5.42
N GLN A 329 10.14 9.33 -5.70
CA GLN A 329 9.82 8.85 -7.04
C GLN A 329 8.31 8.77 -7.25
N HIS A 330 7.87 8.60 -8.50
CA HIS A 330 6.46 8.33 -8.76
C HIS A 330 6.08 6.96 -8.23
N ALA A 331 5.00 6.92 -7.43
CA ALA A 331 4.46 5.69 -6.88
C ALA A 331 3.69 4.87 -7.94
N PRO A 332 3.44 3.58 -7.70
CA PRO A 332 2.57 2.77 -8.54
C PRO A 332 1.17 3.39 -8.69
N GLY A 333 0.70 3.52 -9.94
CA GLY A 333 -0.58 4.14 -10.27
C GLY A 333 -0.54 5.65 -10.46
N SER A 334 0.62 6.29 -10.30
CA SER A 334 0.85 7.69 -10.63
C SER A 334 0.69 7.95 -12.14
N ALA A 335 0.21 9.14 -12.50
CA ALA A 335 0.24 9.62 -13.88
C ALA A 335 1.67 9.87 -14.37
N SER A 336 2.61 10.11 -13.43
CA SER A 336 4.05 10.34 -13.68
C SER A 336 4.34 11.53 -14.59
N LEU A 337 3.62 12.62 -14.39
CA LEU A 337 3.70 13.85 -15.19
C LEU A 337 4.67 14.85 -14.57
N ALA A 338 4.56 15.10 -13.26
CA ALA A 338 5.33 16.13 -12.56
C ALA A 338 6.83 15.84 -12.55
N ALA A 339 7.63 16.87 -12.75
CA ALA A 339 9.07 16.79 -12.51
C ALA A 339 9.37 16.94 -11.01
N ILE A 340 10.18 16.01 -10.49
CA ILE A 340 10.59 15.95 -9.08
C ILE A 340 11.97 16.60 -8.95
N GLY A 341 12.06 17.65 -8.15
CA GLY A 341 13.30 18.37 -7.87
C GLY A 341 14.14 17.70 -6.77
N THR A 342 15.28 18.30 -6.45
CA THR A 342 16.17 17.79 -5.39
C THR A 342 15.60 18.12 -4.02
N PRO A 343 15.50 17.12 -3.10
CA PRO A 343 15.09 17.35 -1.72
C PRO A 343 16.02 18.34 -0.98
N VAL A 344 15.43 19.20 -0.18
CA VAL A 344 16.14 20.16 0.70
C VAL A 344 15.90 19.76 2.16
N ASP A 345 16.97 19.51 2.90
CA ASP A 345 16.93 19.24 4.34
C ASP A 345 17.02 20.58 5.11
N HIS A 346 16.06 20.83 6.00
CA HIS A 346 16.01 22.05 6.83
C HIS A 346 16.77 21.90 8.17
N GLY A 347 17.28 20.71 8.46
CA GLY A 347 18.09 20.43 9.65
C GLY A 347 17.29 20.18 10.93
N ASP A 348 15.97 20.22 10.88
CA ASP A 348 15.04 20.06 12.01
C ASP A 348 14.10 18.85 11.88
N GLY A 349 14.40 17.95 10.94
CA GLY A 349 13.56 16.79 10.64
C GLY A 349 12.47 17.09 9.61
N SER A 350 12.45 18.31 9.05
CA SER A 350 11.59 18.65 7.93
C SER A 350 12.37 18.76 6.62
N TYR A 351 11.69 18.44 5.52
CA TYR A 351 12.25 18.40 4.17
C TYR A 351 11.25 19.00 3.19
N SER A 352 11.75 19.70 2.16
CA SER A 352 10.93 20.18 1.06
C SER A 352 11.48 19.69 -0.28
N ILE A 353 10.60 19.23 -1.15
CA ILE A 353 10.92 18.73 -2.48
C ILE A 353 10.19 19.59 -3.50
N PRO A 354 10.91 20.39 -4.29
CA PRO A 354 10.29 21.16 -5.37
C PRO A 354 9.65 20.24 -6.39
N LEU A 355 8.42 20.56 -6.79
CA LEU A 355 7.70 19.90 -7.87
C LEU A 355 7.40 20.91 -8.97
N THR A 356 7.40 20.45 -10.22
CA THR A 356 6.92 21.23 -11.36
C THR A 356 5.87 20.39 -12.08
N ALA A 357 4.66 20.93 -12.26
CA ALA A 357 3.61 20.24 -12.99
C ALA A 357 4.08 19.83 -14.38
N GLY A 358 3.70 18.65 -14.81
CA GLY A 358 3.94 18.18 -16.17
C GLY A 358 2.98 18.78 -17.19
N GLU A 359 3.12 18.39 -18.45
CA GLU A 359 2.15 18.73 -19.49
C GLU A 359 1.09 17.64 -19.55
N GLY A 360 -0.17 17.99 -19.22
CA GLY A 360 -1.29 17.06 -19.26
C GLY A 360 -2.21 17.13 -18.06
N GLN A 361 -3.08 16.15 -17.95
CA GLN A 361 -4.02 16.01 -16.83
C GLN A 361 -3.83 14.63 -16.19
N GLY A 362 -3.78 14.61 -14.89
CA GLY A 362 -3.63 13.37 -14.14
C GLY A 362 -3.45 13.60 -12.66
N GLN A 363 -3.33 12.52 -11.92
CA GLN A 363 -2.94 12.55 -10.52
C GLN A 363 -1.59 11.89 -10.36
N ASP A 364 -0.62 12.65 -9.91
CA ASP A 364 0.65 12.09 -9.48
C ASP A 364 0.59 11.66 -8.01
N LEU A 365 1.12 10.48 -7.76
CA LEU A 365 1.35 9.93 -6.44
C LEU A 365 2.85 9.80 -6.23
N PHE A 366 3.35 10.20 -5.06
CA PHE A 366 4.78 10.18 -4.77
C PHE A 366 5.11 9.16 -3.68
N GLU A 367 6.02 8.25 -4.00
CA GLU A 367 6.67 7.41 -3.00
C GLU A 367 7.83 8.19 -2.39
N VAL A 368 7.75 8.44 -1.09
CA VAL A 368 8.76 9.16 -0.31
C VAL A 368 9.44 8.17 0.62
N VAL A 369 10.75 8.05 0.52
CA VAL A 369 11.57 7.20 1.39
C VAL A 369 12.51 8.08 2.21
N LEU A 370 12.47 7.92 3.52
CA LEU A 370 13.42 8.52 4.48
C LEU A 370 14.40 7.44 4.95
N ASP A 371 15.69 7.59 4.67
CA ASP A 371 16.74 6.71 5.17
C ASP A 371 17.57 7.45 6.24
N ASP A 372 17.37 7.05 7.50
CA ASP A 372 18.07 7.60 8.67
C ASP A 372 19.44 6.95 8.91
N GLY A 373 19.89 6.09 8.00
CA GLY A 373 21.15 5.33 8.08
C GLY A 373 21.04 4.04 8.91
N VAL A 374 19.86 3.72 9.44
CA VAL A 374 19.56 2.44 10.12
C VAL A 374 18.75 1.53 9.21
N SER A 375 17.61 2.01 8.71
CA SER A 375 16.83 1.36 7.66
C SER A 375 15.93 2.39 6.96
N PRO A 376 15.73 2.28 5.64
CA PRO A 376 14.82 3.15 4.92
C PRO A 376 13.37 2.96 5.39
N VAL A 377 12.61 4.05 5.42
CA VAL A 377 11.19 4.06 5.78
C VAL A 377 10.42 4.70 4.64
N THR A 378 9.56 3.93 3.97
CA THR A 378 8.64 4.44 2.96
C THR A 378 7.42 5.04 3.63
N LEU A 379 7.12 6.30 3.37
CA LEU A 379 5.97 6.99 3.95
C LEU A 379 4.68 6.61 3.21
N PHE A 380 3.64 6.30 3.96
CA PHE A 380 2.33 5.93 3.43
C PHE A 380 1.19 6.63 4.22
N PRO A 381 0.02 6.94 3.63
CA PRO A 381 -0.29 6.85 2.20
C PRO A 381 0.55 7.81 1.35
N TYR A 382 0.64 7.53 0.05
CA TYR A 382 1.38 8.37 -0.89
C TYR A 382 0.75 9.75 -1.01
N PRO A 383 1.51 10.87 -0.89
CA PRO A 383 1.00 12.21 -1.18
C PRO A 383 0.67 12.35 -2.66
N ALA A 384 -0.39 13.10 -2.93
CA ALA A 384 -0.92 13.28 -4.28
C ALA A 384 -0.78 14.73 -4.76
N PHE A 385 -0.62 14.89 -6.07
CA PHE A 385 -0.64 16.16 -6.79
C PHE A 385 -1.52 16.03 -8.03
N ASP A 386 -2.52 16.91 -8.17
CA ASP A 386 -3.46 16.86 -9.29
C ASP A 386 -3.08 17.87 -10.36
N GLU A 387 -2.66 17.38 -11.53
CA GLU A 387 -2.52 18.23 -12.72
C GLU A 387 -3.86 18.41 -13.39
N THR A 388 -4.33 19.66 -13.39
CA THR A 388 -5.65 20.03 -13.89
C THR A 388 -5.61 20.50 -15.34
N ALA A 389 -6.81 20.64 -15.95
CA ALA A 389 -6.95 21.13 -17.31
C ALA A 389 -6.33 22.52 -17.51
N THR A 390 -5.67 22.70 -18.64
CA THR A 390 -5.07 23.97 -19.06
C THR A 390 -6.00 24.84 -19.90
N LEU A 391 -7.12 24.27 -20.34
CA LEU A 391 -8.26 25.01 -20.92
C LEU A 391 -9.53 24.44 -20.29
N THR A 392 -10.43 25.33 -19.84
CA THR A 392 -11.74 24.99 -19.31
C THR A 392 -12.85 25.85 -19.93
N SER A 393 -14.08 25.35 -19.91
CA SER A 393 -15.29 26.12 -20.31
C SER A 393 -16.28 26.12 -19.13
N ASP A 394 -16.97 27.22 -18.95
CA ASP A 394 -18.06 27.35 -17.96
C ASP A 394 -19.35 26.64 -18.39
N VAL A 395 -19.46 26.25 -19.68
CA VAL A 395 -20.62 25.55 -20.23
C VAL A 395 -20.20 24.29 -21.00
N ALA A 396 -21.00 23.24 -20.93
CA ALA A 396 -20.83 22.02 -21.71
C ALA A 396 -21.63 22.02 -23.02
N SER A 397 -22.56 22.96 -23.19
CA SER A 397 -23.40 23.07 -24.39
C SER A 397 -23.89 24.49 -24.65
N LEU A 398 -24.21 24.80 -25.93
CA LEU A 398 -24.85 26.00 -26.38
C LEU A 398 -26.14 25.66 -27.15
N SER A 399 -27.18 26.46 -26.99
CA SER A 399 -28.42 26.28 -27.74
C SER A 399 -28.31 26.95 -29.12
N ALA A 400 -28.61 26.17 -30.16
CA ALA A 400 -28.69 26.72 -31.53
C ALA A 400 -29.84 27.72 -31.67
N ALA A 401 -30.97 27.46 -30.98
CA ALA A 401 -32.16 28.36 -31.06
C ALA A 401 -31.98 29.65 -30.28
N ALA A 402 -31.39 29.59 -29.07
CA ALA A 402 -31.26 30.75 -28.20
C ALA A 402 -29.91 31.51 -28.38
N GLY A 403 -28.90 30.85 -28.89
CA GLY A 403 -27.53 31.34 -28.84
C GLY A 403 -26.92 31.18 -27.44
N GLY A 404 -25.84 31.90 -27.15
CA GLY A 404 -25.18 31.91 -25.86
C GLY A 404 -23.70 32.25 -25.94
N THR A 405 -23.05 32.20 -24.79
CA THR A 405 -21.60 32.44 -24.66
C THR A 405 -20.96 31.30 -23.89
N ALA A 406 -19.87 30.76 -24.40
CA ALA A 406 -18.93 29.89 -23.66
C ALA A 406 -17.75 30.76 -23.20
N ASN A 407 -17.54 30.87 -21.89
CA ASN A 407 -16.36 31.51 -21.32
C ASN A 407 -15.27 30.44 -21.16
N LEU A 408 -14.12 30.74 -21.78
CA LEU A 408 -12.98 29.84 -21.84
C LEU A 408 -11.86 30.40 -20.96
N SER A 409 -11.43 29.64 -19.95
CA SER A 409 -10.30 30.01 -19.10
C SER A 409 -9.05 29.25 -19.53
N LEU A 410 -7.98 30.00 -19.78
CA LEU A 410 -6.69 29.52 -20.25
C LEU A 410 -5.69 29.52 -19.08
N PHE A 411 -4.90 28.44 -18.94
CA PHE A 411 -3.87 28.23 -17.92
C PHE A 411 -2.61 27.68 -18.60
N GLY A 412 -1.81 28.56 -19.18
CA GLY A 412 -0.59 28.21 -19.89
C GLY A 412 0.67 28.34 -19.04
N PRO A 413 1.87 28.27 -19.68
CA PRO A 413 3.14 28.37 -18.97
C PRO A 413 3.30 29.69 -18.21
N GLU A 414 3.74 29.61 -16.96
CA GLU A 414 3.98 30.73 -16.07
C GLU A 414 5.37 31.35 -16.27
N GLY A 415 5.58 32.55 -15.71
CA GLY A 415 6.86 33.28 -15.73
C GLY A 415 7.21 33.92 -17.06
N THR A 416 6.44 33.65 -18.10
CA THR A 416 6.55 34.28 -19.43
C THR A 416 5.20 34.82 -19.85
N THR A 417 5.18 35.69 -20.88
CA THR A 417 3.93 36.20 -21.44
C THR A 417 3.83 35.77 -22.90
N PRO A 418 3.78 34.46 -23.21
CA PRO A 418 3.77 34.02 -24.60
C PRO A 418 2.48 34.44 -25.30
N SER A 419 2.59 34.72 -26.57
CA SER A 419 1.40 34.91 -27.41
C SER A 419 0.67 33.58 -27.56
N TYR A 420 -0.66 33.60 -27.57
CA TYR A 420 -1.48 32.42 -27.77
C TYR A 420 -2.49 32.62 -28.90
N LEU A 421 -2.92 31.50 -29.49
CA LEU A 421 -4.02 31.44 -30.44
C LEU A 421 -4.96 30.31 -30.06
N LEU A 422 -6.22 30.65 -29.77
CA LEU A 422 -7.30 29.69 -29.48
C LEU A 422 -8.11 29.45 -30.76
N LEU A 423 -8.31 28.21 -31.11
CA LEU A 423 -9.03 27.75 -32.29
C LEU A 423 -10.21 26.85 -31.92
N CYS A 424 -11.13 26.66 -32.87
CA CYS A 424 -12.29 25.81 -32.76
C CYS A 424 -12.35 24.83 -33.94
N SER A 425 -12.74 23.58 -33.69
CA SER A 425 -12.98 22.51 -34.67
C SER A 425 -14.35 21.87 -34.45
N ALA A 426 -15.00 21.41 -35.51
CA ALA A 426 -16.23 20.61 -35.45
C ALA A 426 -16.03 19.15 -35.91
N SER A 427 -14.79 18.76 -36.23
CA SER A 427 -14.46 17.41 -36.71
C SER A 427 -13.71 16.56 -35.67
N GLY A 428 -13.67 17.03 -34.42
CA GLY A 428 -13.10 16.29 -33.29
C GLY A 428 -11.65 16.66 -32.96
N THR A 429 -11.05 15.86 -32.05
CA THR A 429 -9.78 16.20 -31.38
C THR A 429 -8.61 15.29 -31.77
N SER A 430 -8.85 14.17 -32.43
CA SER A 430 -7.84 13.18 -32.80
C SER A 430 -7.90 12.89 -34.31
N PRO A 431 -6.74 12.83 -35.00
CA PRO A 431 -5.36 12.77 -34.49
C PRO A 431 -4.78 14.14 -34.03
N GLY A 432 -5.47 15.26 -34.23
CA GLY A 432 -4.98 16.59 -33.93
C GLY A 432 -4.15 17.23 -35.06
N MET A 433 -3.77 18.51 -34.88
CA MET A 433 -2.95 19.26 -35.83
C MET A 433 -1.52 19.42 -35.30
N PRO A 434 -0.49 18.88 -35.99
CA PRO A 434 0.88 19.18 -35.65
C PRO A 434 1.24 20.63 -36.01
N ILE A 435 1.68 21.42 -35.03
CA ILE A 435 2.15 22.81 -35.20
C ILE A 435 3.51 22.94 -34.54
N GLY A 436 4.58 22.93 -35.32
CA GLY A 436 5.95 22.91 -34.79
C GLY A 436 6.21 21.67 -33.94
N PRO A 437 6.66 21.84 -32.68
CA PRO A 437 6.95 20.70 -31.77
C PRO A 437 5.72 20.16 -31.05
N VAL A 438 4.55 20.79 -31.13
CA VAL A 438 3.33 20.41 -30.40
C VAL A 438 2.25 19.85 -31.31
N VAL A 439 1.33 19.07 -30.75
CA VAL A 439 0.11 18.62 -31.41
C VAL A 439 -1.07 19.32 -30.75
N VAL A 440 -1.71 20.24 -31.44
CA VAL A 440 -2.95 20.88 -30.98
C VAL A 440 -4.08 19.88 -31.13
N PRO A 441 -4.83 19.54 -30.05
CA PRO A 441 -5.85 18.48 -30.07
C PRO A 441 -7.15 18.98 -30.76
N LEU A 442 -7.04 19.35 -32.02
CA LEU A 442 -8.13 19.73 -32.91
C LEU A 442 -7.86 19.14 -34.30
N ASN A 443 -8.84 18.53 -34.92
CA ASN A 443 -8.74 18.12 -36.33
C ASN A 443 -8.89 19.35 -37.25
N PHE A 444 -8.09 19.41 -38.30
CA PHE A 444 -8.15 20.51 -39.24
C PHE A 444 -9.43 20.41 -40.09
N ASP A 445 -10.25 21.47 -40.04
CA ASP A 445 -11.49 21.62 -40.82
C ASP A 445 -11.80 23.09 -41.15
N ASN A 446 -12.95 23.30 -41.77
CA ASN A 446 -13.37 24.65 -42.15
C ASN A 446 -13.70 25.54 -40.92
N VAL A 447 -14.05 24.95 -39.78
CA VAL A 447 -14.33 25.67 -38.54
C VAL A 447 -13.03 26.17 -37.93
N VAL A 448 -11.94 25.42 -38.02
CA VAL A 448 -10.59 25.88 -37.65
C VAL A 448 -10.20 27.09 -38.46
N VAL A 449 -10.39 27.04 -39.79
CA VAL A 449 -10.08 28.19 -40.68
C VAL A 449 -10.95 29.39 -40.33
N LEU A 450 -12.25 29.17 -40.08
CA LEU A 450 -13.19 30.23 -39.71
C LEU A 450 -12.81 30.87 -38.36
N SER A 451 -12.52 30.06 -37.33
CA SER A 451 -12.11 30.57 -36.02
C SER A 451 -10.83 31.42 -36.11
N PHE A 452 -9.87 30.99 -36.94
CA PHE A 452 -8.65 31.77 -37.21
C PHE A 452 -8.96 33.12 -37.91
N LEU A 453 -9.84 33.13 -38.91
CA LEU A 453 -10.20 34.34 -39.63
C LEU A 453 -11.00 35.31 -38.78
N LEU A 454 -11.85 34.80 -37.90
CA LEU A 454 -12.71 35.58 -36.99
C LEU A 454 -12.08 35.85 -35.62
N ARG A 455 -10.80 35.53 -35.42
CA ARG A 455 -10.14 35.79 -34.14
C ARG A 455 -10.28 37.24 -33.70
N ASN A 456 -10.48 37.44 -32.41
CA ASN A 456 -10.73 38.76 -31.80
C ASN A 456 -11.93 39.51 -32.38
N SER A 457 -12.90 38.78 -32.95
CA SER A 457 -14.19 39.33 -33.38
C SER A 457 -15.24 39.30 -32.25
N ALA A 458 -16.47 39.73 -32.57
CA ALA A 458 -17.59 39.60 -31.62
C ALA A 458 -17.97 38.14 -31.30
N HIS A 459 -17.65 37.17 -32.17
CA HIS A 459 -17.90 35.76 -31.95
C HIS A 459 -16.75 35.05 -31.22
N PHE A 460 -15.51 35.45 -31.46
CA PHE A 460 -14.29 34.86 -30.90
C PHE A 460 -13.51 35.97 -30.17
N VAL A 461 -13.95 36.29 -28.95
CA VAL A 461 -13.42 37.41 -28.17
C VAL A 461 -12.13 36.96 -27.46
N ASN A 462 -11.07 37.74 -27.59
CA ASN A 462 -9.76 37.51 -26.96
C ASN A 462 -9.19 36.12 -27.26
N THR A 463 -9.32 35.65 -28.51
CA THR A 463 -8.82 34.33 -28.93
C THR A 463 -7.42 34.37 -29.53
N ASP A 464 -6.85 35.56 -29.75
CA ASP A 464 -5.46 35.80 -30.16
C ASP A 464 -4.90 36.95 -29.31
N GLY A 465 -3.90 36.66 -28.48
CA GLY A 465 -3.37 37.63 -27.53
C GLY A 465 -2.10 37.14 -26.83
N ALA A 466 -1.84 37.66 -25.65
CA ALA A 466 -0.75 37.19 -24.77
C ALA A 466 -1.30 36.71 -23.44
N LEU A 467 -0.74 35.62 -22.91
CA LEU A 467 -1.00 35.18 -21.54
C LEU A 467 -0.44 36.19 -20.53
N LEU A 468 -1.04 36.27 -19.35
CA LEU A 468 -0.49 37.04 -18.25
C LEU A 468 0.76 36.32 -17.67
N ALA A 469 1.51 37.00 -16.79
CA ALA A 469 2.72 36.44 -16.20
C ALA A 469 2.47 35.19 -15.31
N ASP A 470 1.26 35.06 -14.77
CA ASP A 470 0.77 33.90 -14.04
C ASP A 470 0.23 32.78 -14.95
N GLY A 471 0.44 32.87 -16.26
CA GLY A 471 -0.03 31.93 -17.25
C GLY A 471 -1.52 32.00 -17.56
N THR A 472 -2.29 32.88 -16.92
CA THR A 472 -3.74 32.91 -17.07
C THR A 472 -4.19 33.84 -18.23
N GLN A 473 -5.36 33.53 -18.80
CA GLN A 473 -6.12 34.41 -19.67
C GLN A 473 -7.57 33.91 -19.80
N ALA A 474 -8.45 34.75 -20.29
CA ALA A 474 -9.84 34.43 -20.61
C ALA A 474 -10.18 34.78 -22.05
N ALA A 475 -10.90 33.87 -22.70
CA ALA A 475 -11.45 34.08 -24.04
C ALA A 475 -12.94 33.75 -24.05
N GLN A 476 -13.69 34.16 -25.08
CA GLN A 476 -15.11 33.85 -25.20
C GLN A 476 -15.46 33.43 -26.63
N PHE A 477 -16.37 32.45 -26.71
CA PHE A 477 -17.07 32.12 -27.93
C PHE A 477 -18.55 32.50 -27.76
N THR A 478 -19.04 33.47 -28.56
CA THR A 478 -20.40 34.02 -28.44
C THR A 478 -21.14 33.87 -29.75
N VAL A 479 -22.36 33.37 -29.69
CA VAL A 479 -23.24 33.19 -30.86
C VAL A 479 -24.62 33.74 -30.58
N ALA A 480 -25.24 34.36 -31.58
CA ALA A 480 -26.62 34.81 -31.50
C ALA A 480 -27.60 33.66 -31.78
N ALA A 481 -28.89 33.94 -31.53
CA ALA A 481 -29.96 32.98 -31.80
C ALA A 481 -29.95 32.55 -33.30
N ASN A 482 -30.07 31.24 -33.53
CA ASN A 482 -30.09 30.56 -34.82
C ASN A 482 -28.76 30.54 -35.61
N GLU A 483 -27.67 31.10 -35.12
CA GLU A 483 -26.38 31.10 -35.83
C GLU A 483 -25.76 29.68 -35.88
N LEU A 484 -26.03 28.83 -34.89
CA LEU A 484 -25.57 27.42 -34.85
C LEU A 484 -26.58 26.43 -35.40
N ALA A 485 -27.67 26.86 -36.07
CA ALA A 485 -28.75 25.95 -36.53
C ALA A 485 -28.24 24.83 -37.45
N GLY A 486 -27.20 25.11 -38.26
CA GLY A 486 -26.55 24.12 -39.13
C GLY A 486 -25.58 23.15 -38.42
N LEU A 487 -25.32 23.33 -37.13
CA LEU A 487 -24.38 22.58 -36.32
C LEU A 487 -25.06 21.82 -35.16
N ILE A 488 -26.39 21.76 -35.14
CA ILE A 488 -27.12 20.99 -34.09
C ILE A 488 -26.65 19.54 -34.07
N GLY A 489 -26.26 19.07 -32.89
CA GLY A 489 -25.75 17.71 -32.67
C GLY A 489 -24.24 17.56 -32.93
N PHE A 490 -23.56 18.64 -33.37
CA PHE A 490 -22.09 18.63 -33.45
C PHE A 490 -21.45 19.03 -32.13
N ASP A 491 -20.25 18.54 -31.94
CA ASP A 491 -19.35 18.95 -30.88
C ASP A 491 -18.37 19.99 -31.40
N LEU A 492 -18.36 21.18 -30.77
CA LEU A 492 -17.36 22.21 -31.01
C LEU A 492 -16.21 22.03 -30.04
N ALA A 493 -15.07 21.60 -30.52
CA ALA A 493 -13.86 21.42 -29.74
C ALA A 493 -13.01 22.71 -29.80
N PHE A 494 -12.57 23.19 -28.65
CA PHE A 494 -11.71 24.37 -28.52
C PHE A 494 -10.37 23.93 -27.94
N ALA A 495 -9.26 24.43 -28.46
CA ALA A 495 -7.93 24.31 -27.89
C ALA A 495 -7.10 25.55 -28.27
N TYR A 496 -6.11 25.87 -27.46
CA TYR A 496 -5.16 26.93 -27.78
C TYR A 496 -3.73 26.39 -27.77
N PHE A 497 -2.84 27.13 -28.42
CA PHE A 497 -1.41 26.88 -28.36
C PHE A 497 -0.67 28.21 -28.27
N THR A 498 0.54 28.15 -27.71
CA THR A 498 1.43 29.34 -27.71
C THR A 498 2.13 29.46 -29.04
N HIS A 499 2.37 30.70 -29.48
CA HIS A 499 3.12 30.97 -30.71
C HIS A 499 4.15 32.06 -30.48
N SER A 500 5.22 32.05 -31.31
CA SER A 500 6.33 33.02 -31.22
C SER A 500 7.14 32.99 -29.90
N PRO A 501 7.64 31.85 -29.45
CA PRO A 501 7.72 30.54 -30.12
C PRO A 501 6.51 29.64 -29.86
N VAL A 502 6.36 28.58 -30.68
CA VAL A 502 5.42 27.48 -30.43
C VAL A 502 6.07 26.53 -29.45
N THR A 503 5.55 26.44 -28.22
CA THR A 503 6.15 25.62 -27.14
C THR A 503 5.14 24.82 -26.34
N PHE A 504 3.83 25.18 -26.43
CA PHE A 504 2.80 24.59 -25.59
C PHE A 504 1.48 24.47 -26.37
N ALA A 505 0.69 23.43 -26.11
CA ALA A 505 -0.70 23.28 -26.55
C ALA A 505 -1.56 22.78 -25.36
N SER A 506 -2.76 23.36 -25.22
CA SER A 506 -3.72 22.99 -24.17
C SER A 506 -4.38 21.65 -24.46
N ASN A 507 -5.09 21.10 -23.45
CA ASN A 507 -6.15 20.11 -23.69
C ASN A 507 -7.25 20.72 -24.59
N ALA A 508 -8.06 19.86 -25.20
CA ALA A 508 -9.31 20.30 -25.83
C ALA A 508 -10.45 20.39 -24.81
N VAL A 509 -11.32 21.38 -25.03
CA VAL A 509 -12.62 21.50 -24.37
C VAL A 509 -13.71 21.33 -25.39
N VAL A 510 -14.73 20.54 -25.09
CA VAL A 510 -15.84 20.24 -26.00
C VAL A 510 -17.11 20.93 -25.51
N VAL A 511 -17.78 21.66 -26.41
CA VAL A 511 -19.08 22.32 -26.19
C VAL A 511 -20.07 21.77 -27.23
N ASN A 512 -21.09 21.05 -26.77
CA ASN A 512 -22.09 20.45 -27.65
C ASN A 512 -23.12 21.48 -28.13
N VAL A 513 -23.50 21.44 -29.42
CA VAL A 513 -24.56 22.29 -29.99
C VAL A 513 -25.90 21.59 -29.86
N GLN A 514 -26.76 22.08 -28.98
CA GLN A 514 -28.11 21.59 -28.76
C GLN A 514 -29.16 22.39 -29.53
N PRO A 515 -30.36 21.81 -29.75
CA PRO A 515 -31.47 22.52 -30.44
C PRO A 515 -31.85 23.86 -29.83
#